data_89cac822edeaf7b249522acf655439bb
#
_entry.id   89cac822edeaf7b249522acf655439bb
#
_cell.length_a   1.000
_cell.length_b   1.000
_cell.length_c   1.000
_cell.angle_alpha   90.00
_cell.angle_beta   90.00
_cell.angle_gamma   90.00
#
_symmetry.space_group_name_H-M   'P 1'
#
loop_
_entity.id
_entity.type
_entity.pdbx_description
1 polymer ?
#
loop_
_entity_poly.entity_id
_entity_poly.type
_entity_poly.pdbx_seq_one_letter_code
_entity_poly.pdbx_strand_id
1 'polypeptide(L)'
;MLSLYFERIFNCARMQDYSGIKKEFVKVFAYIMKQTGFSSIYVKYTFTDAMKQISEYTDSNVDMVPCIQKIYQARTLEEVNKIIENVLDKMQEEKKEEVKENRLVHMAKELVYEKYSESDLNVSYIAEQLQVSSAYLSTLYKMETGKNLVKFITWYRVEKSKELLRQTNMKVSDVAEKVGYLNVSYYISIFRNHEGCSPVQYRERVQNGE
;
A
#
# COMPACT_ATOMS: atom_id res chain seq x y z
N MET A 1 -34.23 -0.80 18.65
CA MET A 1 -34.20 -1.18 17.22
C MET A 1 -33.20 -0.36 16.42
N LEU A 2 -33.13 0.97 16.56
CA LEU A 2 -32.14 1.81 15.86
C LEU A 2 -30.70 1.41 16.19
N SER A 3 -30.38 1.10 17.45
CA SER A 3 -29.07 0.62 17.89
C SER A 3 -28.61 -0.66 17.18
N LEU A 4 -29.53 -1.58 16.88
CA LEU A 4 -29.20 -2.82 16.18
C LEU A 4 -28.76 -2.57 14.71
N TYR A 5 -29.33 -1.56 14.04
CA TYR A 5 -28.89 -1.19 12.70
C TYR A 5 -27.47 -0.58 12.74
N PHE A 6 -27.19 0.28 13.70
CA PHE A 6 -25.85 0.86 13.85
C PHE A 6 -24.81 -0.20 14.23
N GLU A 7 -25.15 -1.16 15.07
CA GLU A 7 -24.25 -2.27 15.37
C GLU A 7 -23.87 -3.08 14.09
N ARG A 8 -24.84 -3.31 13.19
CA ARG A 8 -24.58 -3.96 11.89
C ARG A 8 -23.71 -3.07 10.99
N ILE A 9 -23.95 -1.76 10.96
CA ILE A 9 -23.12 -0.81 10.22
C ILE A 9 -21.67 -0.88 10.71
N PHE A 10 -21.46 -0.85 12.04
CA PHE A 10 -20.12 -0.92 12.62
C PHE A 10 -19.43 -2.27 12.39
N ASN A 11 -20.18 -3.37 12.38
CA ASN A 11 -19.63 -4.67 12.00
C ASN A 11 -19.18 -4.68 10.53
N CYS A 12 -19.99 -4.13 9.61
CA CYS A 12 -19.58 -3.95 8.22
C CYS A 12 -18.33 -3.05 8.10
N ALA A 13 -18.26 -1.96 8.88
CA ALA A 13 -17.11 -1.06 8.90
C ALA A 13 -15.81 -1.76 9.34
N ARG A 14 -15.85 -2.54 10.43
CA ARG A 14 -14.69 -3.36 10.86
C ARG A 14 -14.24 -4.37 9.81
N MET A 15 -15.16 -4.87 8.99
CA MET A 15 -14.87 -5.77 7.86
C MET A 15 -14.53 -5.03 6.57
N GLN A 16 -14.51 -3.70 6.57
CA GLN A 16 -14.30 -2.82 5.40
C GLN A 16 -15.32 -3.09 4.26
N ASP A 17 -16.51 -3.60 4.60
CA ASP A 17 -17.60 -3.84 3.66
C ASP A 17 -18.44 -2.56 3.45
N TYR A 18 -17.96 -1.66 2.59
CA TYR A 18 -18.65 -0.41 2.26
C TYR A 18 -20.02 -0.63 1.61
N SER A 19 -20.21 -1.73 0.87
CA SER A 19 -21.50 -2.09 0.30
C SER A 19 -22.52 -2.46 1.39
N GLY A 20 -22.07 -3.22 2.38
CA GLY A 20 -22.87 -3.55 3.57
C GLY A 20 -23.24 -2.31 4.37
N ILE A 21 -22.28 -1.41 4.61
CA ILE A 21 -22.54 -0.14 5.30
C ILE A 21 -23.67 0.64 4.61
N LYS A 22 -23.57 0.83 3.29
CA LYS A 22 -24.61 1.57 2.50
C LYS A 22 -25.98 0.89 2.59
N LYS A 23 -26.03 -0.45 2.47
CA LYS A 23 -27.28 -1.22 2.59
C LYS A 23 -27.94 -1.05 3.96
N GLU A 24 -27.17 -1.07 5.04
CA GLU A 24 -27.71 -0.88 6.38
C GLU A 24 -28.15 0.57 6.61
N PHE A 25 -27.45 1.58 6.08
CA PHE A 25 -27.91 2.96 6.12
C PHE A 25 -29.27 3.15 5.43
N VAL A 26 -29.51 2.56 4.28
CA VAL A 26 -30.83 2.59 3.61
C VAL A 26 -31.93 2.10 4.56
N LYS A 27 -31.68 1.05 5.34
CA LYS A 27 -32.65 0.54 6.33
C LYS A 27 -32.86 1.52 7.50
N VAL A 28 -31.78 2.17 7.97
CA VAL A 28 -31.84 3.20 9.02
C VAL A 28 -32.69 4.37 8.56
N PHE A 29 -32.45 4.90 7.35
CA PHE A 29 -33.23 5.99 6.79
C PHE A 29 -34.70 5.61 6.62
N ALA A 30 -34.98 4.43 6.05
CA ALA A 30 -36.35 3.94 5.92
C ALA A 30 -37.07 3.76 7.27
N TYR A 31 -36.34 3.35 8.30
CA TYR A 31 -36.87 3.26 9.65
C TYR A 31 -37.19 4.62 10.24
N ILE A 32 -36.28 5.60 10.16
CA ILE A 32 -36.46 6.95 10.69
C ILE A 32 -37.62 7.66 9.99
N MET A 33 -37.73 7.54 8.67
CA MET A 33 -38.83 8.16 7.91
C MET A 33 -40.23 7.66 8.29
N LYS A 34 -40.33 6.44 8.84
CA LYS A 34 -41.61 5.87 9.29
C LYS A 34 -41.99 6.26 10.72
N GLN A 35 -41.11 6.90 11.46
CA GLN A 35 -41.33 7.27 12.85
C GLN A 35 -41.65 8.77 12.98
N THR A 36 -42.66 9.08 13.75
CA THR A 36 -43.08 10.46 14.07
C THR A 36 -42.56 10.87 15.46
N GLY A 37 -41.30 11.14 15.63
CA GLY A 37 -40.84 11.48 16.99
C GLY A 37 -39.36 11.74 17.13
N PHE A 38 -38.58 11.52 16.09
CA PHE A 38 -37.16 11.86 16.14
C PHE A 38 -36.92 13.35 15.97
N SER A 39 -36.27 13.97 16.94
CA SER A 39 -35.78 15.33 16.79
C SER A 39 -34.73 15.42 15.67
N SER A 40 -34.80 16.44 14.82
CA SER A 40 -33.80 16.67 13.75
C SER A 40 -32.38 16.76 14.31
N ILE A 41 -32.20 17.37 15.49
CA ILE A 41 -30.89 17.48 16.16
C ILE A 41 -30.38 16.10 16.58
N TYR A 42 -31.25 15.27 17.15
CA TYR A 42 -30.88 13.91 17.56
C TYR A 42 -30.46 13.05 16.36
N VAL A 43 -31.20 13.13 15.26
CA VAL A 43 -30.86 12.41 14.01
C VAL A 43 -29.50 12.84 13.49
N LYS A 44 -29.26 14.15 13.37
CA LYS A 44 -27.97 14.69 12.89
C LYS A 44 -26.81 14.29 13.78
N TYR A 45 -26.99 14.36 15.08
CA TYR A 45 -25.99 13.91 16.05
C TYR A 45 -25.65 12.42 15.87
N THR A 46 -26.68 11.57 15.77
CA THR A 46 -26.52 10.11 15.62
C THR A 46 -25.77 9.75 14.34
N PHE A 47 -26.11 10.39 13.21
CA PHE A 47 -25.40 10.15 11.95
C PHE A 47 -23.96 10.68 11.98
N THR A 48 -23.73 11.83 12.59
CA THR A 48 -22.39 12.39 12.75
C THR A 48 -21.49 11.47 13.57
N ASP A 49 -22.01 10.97 14.69
CA ASP A 49 -21.31 10.03 15.56
C ASP A 49 -21.01 8.71 14.82
N ALA A 50 -22.00 8.17 14.12
CA ALA A 50 -21.83 6.97 13.31
C ALA A 50 -20.74 7.15 12.23
N MET A 51 -20.72 8.27 11.54
CA MET A 51 -19.70 8.54 10.51
C MET A 51 -18.29 8.67 11.08
N LYS A 52 -18.13 9.24 12.29
CA LYS A 52 -16.85 9.26 13.00
C LYS A 52 -16.37 7.84 13.33
N GLN A 53 -17.24 7.02 13.91
CA GLN A 53 -16.91 5.63 14.26
C GLN A 53 -16.58 4.79 13.00
N ILE A 54 -17.30 5.00 11.90
CA ILE A 54 -16.99 4.34 10.62
C ILE A 54 -15.59 4.74 10.15
N SER A 55 -15.24 6.02 10.18
CA SER A 55 -13.91 6.51 9.81
C SER A 55 -12.80 5.85 10.64
N GLU A 56 -13.02 5.72 11.96
CA GLU A 56 -12.08 5.04 12.87
C GLU A 56 -11.95 3.54 12.56
N TYR A 57 -13.06 2.82 12.36
CA TYR A 57 -13.04 1.39 12.07
C TYR A 57 -12.49 1.04 10.69
N THR A 58 -12.60 1.95 9.72
CA THR A 58 -12.07 1.75 8.38
C THR A 58 -10.65 2.26 8.20
N ASP A 59 -10.08 2.89 9.24
CA ASP A 59 -8.76 3.56 9.20
C ASP A 59 -8.66 4.51 8.00
N SER A 60 -9.72 5.32 7.80
CA SER A 60 -9.83 6.25 6.66
C SER A 60 -9.21 7.60 7.01
N ASN A 61 -8.42 8.14 6.07
CA ASN A 61 -7.82 9.48 6.17
C ASN A 61 -8.75 10.60 5.68
N VAL A 62 -9.99 10.29 5.29
CA VAL A 62 -10.96 11.29 4.83
C VAL A 62 -11.28 12.27 5.95
N ASP A 63 -11.06 13.58 5.68
CA ASP A 63 -11.41 14.64 6.63
C ASP A 63 -12.91 14.66 6.88
N MET A 64 -13.32 14.37 8.12
CA MET A 64 -14.72 14.31 8.54
C MET A 64 -15.31 15.67 8.86
N VAL A 65 -14.51 16.73 9.03
CA VAL A 65 -15.00 18.06 9.38
C VAL A 65 -16.00 18.61 8.37
N PRO A 66 -15.73 18.58 7.05
CA PRO A 66 -16.70 19.03 6.04
C PRO A 66 -17.99 18.18 6.00
N CYS A 67 -17.88 16.87 6.28
CA CYS A 67 -19.05 15.99 6.37
C CYS A 67 -19.97 16.42 7.52
N ILE A 68 -19.40 16.58 8.71
CA ILE A 68 -20.12 17.00 9.91
C ILE A 68 -20.84 18.33 9.66
N GLN A 69 -20.13 19.33 9.14
CA GLN A 69 -20.71 20.64 8.83
C GLN A 69 -21.91 20.54 7.88
N LYS A 70 -21.78 19.76 6.81
CA LYS A 70 -22.86 19.55 5.82
C LYS A 70 -24.07 18.83 6.44
N ILE A 71 -23.87 17.82 7.29
CA ILE A 71 -24.93 17.12 7.99
C ILE A 71 -25.73 18.11 8.88
N TYR A 72 -25.05 19.00 9.62
CA TYR A 72 -25.74 20.00 10.44
C TYR A 72 -26.48 21.06 9.61
N GLN A 73 -25.98 21.41 8.43
CA GLN A 73 -26.62 22.35 7.50
C GLN A 73 -27.77 21.74 6.69
N ALA A 74 -27.81 20.42 6.54
CA ALA A 74 -28.83 19.71 5.78
C ALA A 74 -30.25 20.03 6.31
N ARG A 75 -31.19 20.26 5.41
CA ARG A 75 -32.59 20.58 5.74
C ARG A 75 -33.49 19.35 5.71
N THR A 76 -33.10 18.34 4.94
CA THR A 76 -33.89 17.12 4.77
C THR A 76 -33.05 15.88 5.10
N LEU A 77 -33.74 14.76 5.35
CA LEU A 77 -33.10 13.49 5.62
C LEU A 77 -32.45 12.92 4.34
N GLU A 78 -33.03 13.22 3.19
CA GLU A 78 -32.48 12.86 1.87
C GLU A 78 -31.11 13.55 1.63
N GLU A 79 -30.99 14.83 2.01
CA GLU A 79 -29.71 15.53 1.94
C GLU A 79 -28.66 14.87 2.84
N VAL A 80 -29.02 14.49 4.07
CA VAL A 80 -28.13 13.75 4.98
C VAL A 80 -27.69 12.42 4.36
N ASN A 81 -28.62 11.65 3.78
CA ASN A 81 -28.29 10.39 3.10
C ASN A 81 -27.28 10.60 1.99
N LYS A 82 -27.50 11.58 1.12
CA LYS A 82 -26.60 11.89 0.01
C LYS A 82 -25.21 12.31 0.46
N ILE A 83 -25.11 13.05 1.57
CA ILE A 83 -23.83 13.43 2.17
C ILE A 83 -23.07 12.18 2.65
N ILE A 84 -23.76 11.28 3.35
CA ILE A 84 -23.18 10.03 3.86
C ILE A 84 -22.72 9.13 2.71
N GLU A 85 -23.55 8.94 1.68
CA GLU A 85 -23.18 8.14 0.51
C GLU A 85 -21.90 8.69 -0.16
N ASN A 86 -21.83 9.99 -0.41
CA ASN A 86 -20.66 10.63 -1.00
C ASN A 86 -19.38 10.46 -0.17
N VAL A 87 -19.49 10.47 1.15
CA VAL A 87 -18.30 10.26 2.03
C VAL A 87 -17.88 8.79 2.03
N LEU A 88 -18.84 7.87 2.08
CA LEU A 88 -18.56 6.43 1.99
C LEU A 88 -17.94 6.06 0.64
N ASP A 89 -18.35 6.70 -0.46
CA ASP A 89 -17.72 6.52 -1.77
C ASP A 89 -16.26 6.95 -1.75
N LYS A 90 -15.96 8.10 -1.18
CA LYS A 90 -14.57 8.59 -1.04
C LYS A 90 -13.71 7.66 -0.19
N MET A 91 -14.21 7.21 0.97
CA MET A 91 -13.50 6.26 1.81
C MET A 91 -13.21 4.94 1.07
N GLN A 92 -14.17 4.46 0.29
CA GLN A 92 -14.02 3.24 -0.52
C GLN A 92 -12.99 3.40 -1.64
N GLU A 93 -12.97 4.57 -2.30
CA GLU A 93 -12.00 4.89 -3.35
C GLU A 93 -10.58 5.00 -2.77
N GLU A 94 -10.41 5.71 -1.65
CA GLU A 94 -9.15 5.81 -0.93
C GLU A 94 -8.59 4.40 -0.61
N LYS A 95 -9.42 3.50 -0.09
CA LYS A 95 -9.00 2.14 0.24
C LYS A 95 -8.62 1.31 -0.98
N LYS A 96 -9.33 1.48 -2.10
CA LYS A 96 -8.98 0.82 -3.36
C LYS A 96 -7.63 1.28 -3.91
N GLU A 97 -7.32 2.58 -3.80
CA GLU A 97 -6.01 3.12 -4.21
C GLU A 97 -4.88 2.58 -3.32
N GLU A 98 -5.06 2.56 -1.99
CA GLU A 98 -4.09 2.00 -1.05
C GLU A 98 -3.77 0.52 -1.37
N VAL A 99 -4.80 -0.30 -1.59
CA VAL A 99 -4.62 -1.72 -1.98
C VAL A 99 -3.89 -1.85 -3.31
N LYS A 100 -4.18 -0.99 -4.28
CA LYS A 100 -3.51 -0.97 -5.58
C LYS A 100 -2.05 -0.57 -5.45
N GLU A 101 -1.73 0.42 -4.64
CA GLU A 101 -0.36 0.87 -4.38
C GLU A 101 0.48 -0.22 -3.72
N ASN A 102 -0.01 -0.85 -2.66
CA ASN A 102 0.63 -2.00 -2.02
C ASN A 102 0.89 -3.15 -3.01
N ARG A 103 -0.06 -3.43 -3.90
CA ARG A 103 0.08 -4.46 -4.94
C ARG A 103 1.19 -4.12 -5.93
N LEU A 104 1.32 -2.87 -6.37
CA LEU A 104 2.37 -2.43 -7.29
C LEU A 104 3.76 -2.59 -6.68
N VAL A 105 3.93 -2.24 -5.39
CA VAL A 105 5.18 -2.44 -4.66
C VAL A 105 5.54 -3.92 -4.56
N HIS A 106 4.56 -4.77 -4.27
CA HIS A 106 4.76 -6.22 -4.23
C HIS A 106 5.20 -6.76 -5.59
N MET A 107 4.48 -6.43 -6.67
CA MET A 107 4.82 -6.84 -8.04
C MET A 107 6.20 -6.33 -8.48
N ALA A 108 6.60 -5.13 -8.07
CA ALA A 108 7.94 -4.61 -8.34
C ALA A 108 9.04 -5.45 -7.68
N LYS A 109 8.82 -5.91 -6.43
CA LYS A 109 9.76 -6.83 -5.75
C LYS A 109 9.84 -8.18 -6.44
N GLU A 110 8.70 -8.77 -6.82
CA GLU A 110 8.66 -10.03 -7.55
C GLU A 110 9.45 -9.96 -8.87
N LEU A 111 9.27 -8.88 -9.64
CA LEU A 111 10.05 -8.65 -10.86
C LEU A 111 11.56 -8.57 -10.58
N VAL A 112 11.98 -7.96 -9.47
CA VAL A 112 13.39 -7.96 -9.09
C VAL A 112 13.86 -9.37 -8.74
N TYR A 113 13.08 -10.16 -8.02
CA TYR A 113 13.43 -11.53 -7.66
C TYR A 113 13.56 -12.44 -8.87
N GLU A 114 12.70 -12.29 -9.87
CA GLU A 114 12.72 -13.09 -11.08
C GLU A 114 13.82 -12.67 -12.07
N LYS A 115 14.04 -11.35 -12.17
CA LYS A 115 14.81 -10.76 -13.27
C LYS A 115 16.16 -10.14 -12.85
N TYR A 116 16.61 -10.32 -11.60
CA TYR A 116 17.83 -9.66 -11.10
C TYR A 116 19.08 -9.96 -11.94
N SER A 117 19.14 -11.13 -12.59
CA SER A 117 20.26 -11.55 -13.44
C SER A 117 20.27 -10.88 -14.83
N GLU A 118 19.17 -10.25 -15.24
CA GLU A 118 19.10 -9.54 -16.52
C GLU A 118 19.78 -8.17 -16.39
N SER A 119 20.72 -7.88 -17.28
CA SER A 119 21.56 -6.67 -17.22
C SER A 119 20.78 -5.38 -17.46
N ASP A 120 19.67 -5.43 -18.16
CA ASP A 120 18.77 -4.34 -18.49
C ASP A 120 17.72 -4.09 -17.40
N LEU A 121 17.62 -4.94 -16.37
CA LEU A 121 16.73 -4.69 -15.25
C LEU A 121 17.10 -3.39 -14.54
N ASN A 122 16.18 -2.45 -14.61
CA ASN A 122 16.25 -1.14 -13.95
C ASN A 122 14.83 -0.66 -13.60
N VAL A 123 14.73 0.52 -12.97
CA VAL A 123 13.42 1.07 -12.57
C VAL A 123 12.49 1.32 -13.75
N SER A 124 13.05 1.74 -14.89
CA SER A 124 12.25 2.02 -16.11
C SER A 124 11.67 0.73 -16.68
N TYR A 125 12.46 -0.34 -16.73
CA TYR A 125 11.99 -1.66 -17.12
C TYR A 125 10.84 -2.15 -16.23
N ILE A 126 11.00 -2.08 -14.90
CA ILE A 126 9.96 -2.50 -13.95
C ILE A 126 8.69 -1.66 -14.13
N ALA A 127 8.85 -0.34 -14.26
CA ALA A 127 7.73 0.59 -14.45
C ALA A 127 6.94 0.30 -15.74
N GLU A 128 7.64 -0.03 -16.82
CA GLU A 128 7.03 -0.44 -18.10
C GLU A 128 6.21 -1.72 -17.93
N GLN A 129 6.79 -2.75 -17.29
CA GLN A 129 6.07 -4.01 -17.03
C GLN A 129 4.81 -3.81 -16.17
N LEU A 130 4.85 -2.86 -15.25
CA LEU A 130 3.71 -2.52 -14.37
C LEU A 130 2.77 -1.46 -14.97
N GLN A 131 3.05 -0.97 -16.18
CA GLN A 131 2.25 0.05 -16.89
C GLN A 131 2.10 1.36 -16.09
N VAL A 132 3.17 1.78 -15.42
CA VAL A 132 3.25 3.04 -14.67
C VAL A 132 4.47 3.85 -15.06
N SER A 133 4.55 5.14 -14.65
CA SER A 133 5.77 5.92 -14.86
C SER A 133 6.85 5.54 -13.86
N SER A 134 8.14 5.61 -14.28
CA SER A 134 9.29 5.36 -13.40
C SER A 134 9.35 6.31 -12.20
N ALA A 135 8.90 7.55 -12.37
CA ALA A 135 8.83 8.55 -11.30
C ALA A 135 7.79 8.16 -10.25
N TYR A 136 6.60 7.76 -10.69
CA TYR A 136 5.53 7.28 -9.80
C TYR A 136 5.98 6.03 -9.02
N LEU A 137 6.50 5.02 -9.72
CA LEU A 137 6.95 3.79 -9.08
C LEU A 137 8.06 4.04 -8.06
N SER A 138 9.03 4.92 -8.37
CA SER A 138 10.12 5.27 -7.45
C SER A 138 9.62 5.94 -6.18
N THR A 139 8.67 6.87 -6.32
CA THR A 139 8.06 7.60 -5.20
C THR A 139 7.25 6.65 -4.33
N LEU A 140 6.35 5.86 -4.95
CA LEU A 140 5.51 4.88 -4.29
C LEU A 140 6.35 3.86 -3.51
N TYR A 141 7.35 3.26 -4.17
CA TYR A 141 8.22 2.27 -3.54
C TYR A 141 8.95 2.84 -2.32
N LYS A 142 9.41 4.12 -2.41
CA LYS A 142 10.08 4.79 -1.30
C LYS A 142 9.12 5.11 -0.15
N MET A 143 7.90 5.52 -0.44
CA MET A 143 6.86 5.80 0.57
C MET A 143 6.51 4.52 1.34
N GLU A 144 6.22 3.42 0.64
CA GLU A 144 5.78 2.16 1.21
C GLU A 144 6.89 1.39 1.96
N THR A 145 8.14 1.45 1.46
CA THR A 145 9.24 0.63 1.99
C THR A 145 10.29 1.42 2.76
N GLY A 146 10.26 2.74 2.72
CA GLY A 146 11.31 3.62 3.22
C GLY A 146 12.62 3.56 2.43
N LYS A 147 12.70 2.76 1.36
CA LYS A 147 13.91 2.48 0.59
C LYS A 147 13.76 2.86 -0.88
N ASN A 148 14.88 3.21 -1.52
CA ASN A 148 14.90 3.46 -2.96
C ASN A 148 14.94 2.14 -3.74
N LEU A 149 14.12 2.00 -4.80
CA LEU A 149 14.02 0.80 -5.62
C LEU A 149 15.35 0.42 -6.30
N VAL A 150 16.13 1.42 -6.78
CA VAL A 150 17.49 1.18 -7.33
C VAL A 150 18.38 0.54 -6.28
N LYS A 151 18.35 1.04 -5.04
CA LYS A 151 19.13 0.47 -3.94
C LYS A 151 18.68 -0.95 -3.61
N PHE A 152 17.39 -1.24 -3.74
CA PHE A 152 16.86 -2.59 -3.52
C PHE A 152 17.35 -3.57 -4.59
N ILE A 153 17.32 -3.21 -5.88
CA ILE A 153 17.87 -4.03 -6.98
C ILE A 153 19.36 -4.32 -6.72
N THR A 154 20.12 -3.27 -6.41
CA THR A 154 21.55 -3.37 -6.14
C THR A 154 21.84 -4.32 -4.95
N TRP A 155 21.14 -4.12 -3.84
CA TRP A 155 21.24 -4.95 -2.67
C TRP A 155 20.94 -6.41 -2.98
N TYR A 156 19.86 -6.69 -3.69
CA TYR A 156 19.47 -8.06 -4.01
C TYR A 156 20.51 -8.77 -4.89
N ARG A 157 21.04 -8.07 -5.90
CA ARG A 157 22.15 -8.58 -6.73
C ARG A 157 23.41 -8.89 -5.91
N VAL A 158 23.75 -8.04 -4.96
CA VAL A 158 24.89 -8.28 -4.05
C VAL A 158 24.63 -9.51 -3.18
N GLU A 159 23.44 -9.66 -2.59
CA GLU A 159 23.10 -10.86 -1.82
C GLU A 159 23.20 -12.14 -2.65
N LYS A 160 22.69 -12.12 -3.87
CA LYS A 160 22.80 -13.26 -4.80
C LYS A 160 24.26 -13.55 -5.21
N SER A 161 25.07 -12.51 -5.38
CA SER A 161 26.50 -12.71 -5.63
C SER A 161 27.23 -13.32 -4.43
N LYS A 162 26.87 -12.98 -3.21
CA LYS A 162 27.43 -13.59 -1.96
C LYS A 162 27.11 -15.10 -1.90
N GLU A 163 25.89 -15.48 -2.29
CA GLU A 163 25.51 -16.90 -2.39
C GLU A 163 26.42 -17.65 -3.37
N LEU A 164 26.64 -17.09 -4.58
CA LEU A 164 27.51 -17.69 -5.60
C LEU A 164 28.97 -17.75 -5.15
N LEU A 165 29.48 -16.68 -4.50
CA LEU A 165 30.86 -16.63 -3.99
C LEU A 165 31.11 -17.67 -2.88
N ARG A 166 30.10 -17.98 -2.08
CA ARG A 166 30.18 -19.00 -1.00
C ARG A 166 30.10 -20.43 -1.55
N GLN A 167 29.21 -20.65 -2.52
CA GLN A 167 28.85 -22.01 -2.97
C GLN A 167 29.67 -22.50 -4.15
N THR A 168 30.43 -21.61 -4.82
CA THR A 168 31.12 -21.94 -6.06
C THR A 168 32.52 -21.34 -6.12
N ASN A 169 33.39 -21.94 -6.96
CA ASN A 169 34.72 -21.42 -7.31
C ASN A 169 34.70 -20.59 -8.61
N MET A 170 33.53 -20.03 -9.01
CA MET A 170 33.40 -19.22 -10.21
C MET A 170 34.32 -18.01 -10.18
N LYS A 171 34.84 -17.59 -11.36
CA LYS A 171 35.58 -16.33 -11.46
C LYS A 171 34.68 -15.15 -11.06
N VAL A 172 35.28 -14.12 -10.49
CA VAL A 172 34.52 -12.90 -10.07
C VAL A 172 33.80 -12.26 -11.28
N SER A 173 34.40 -12.33 -12.48
CA SER A 173 33.77 -11.91 -13.73
C SER A 173 32.45 -12.65 -14.02
N ASP A 174 32.48 -13.97 -13.85
CA ASP A 174 31.34 -14.82 -14.15
C ASP A 174 30.22 -14.65 -13.11
N VAL A 175 30.63 -14.42 -11.84
CA VAL A 175 29.67 -14.03 -10.78
C VAL A 175 29.00 -12.70 -11.10
N ALA A 176 29.78 -11.68 -11.53
CA ALA A 176 29.24 -10.37 -11.91
C ALA A 176 28.18 -10.50 -13.00
N GLU A 177 28.52 -11.25 -14.08
CA GLU A 177 27.61 -11.49 -15.20
C GLU A 177 26.33 -12.21 -14.75
N LYS A 178 26.47 -13.27 -13.94
CA LYS A 178 25.31 -14.05 -13.43
C LYS A 178 24.35 -13.23 -12.56
N VAL A 179 24.82 -12.15 -11.94
CA VAL A 179 23.94 -11.27 -11.14
C VAL A 179 23.59 -9.97 -11.87
N GLY A 180 23.77 -9.93 -13.19
CA GLY A 180 23.30 -8.86 -14.07
C GLY A 180 24.23 -7.65 -14.18
N TYR A 181 25.54 -7.80 -13.93
CA TYR A 181 26.52 -6.75 -14.15
C TYR A 181 27.43 -7.07 -15.34
N LEU A 182 27.29 -6.32 -16.43
CA LEU A 182 28.19 -6.43 -17.61
C LEU A 182 29.59 -5.87 -17.32
N ASN A 183 29.72 -4.90 -16.44
CA ASN A 183 31.00 -4.28 -16.07
C ASN A 183 31.48 -4.82 -14.73
N VAL A 184 32.52 -5.64 -14.77
CA VAL A 184 33.11 -6.30 -13.58
C VAL A 184 33.70 -5.28 -12.60
N SER A 185 34.35 -4.21 -13.08
CA SER A 185 34.94 -3.18 -12.21
C SER A 185 33.85 -2.43 -11.46
N TYR A 186 32.74 -2.14 -12.11
CA TYR A 186 31.56 -1.54 -11.47
C TYR A 186 30.97 -2.46 -10.41
N TYR A 187 30.80 -3.75 -10.72
CA TYR A 187 30.35 -4.76 -9.75
C TYR A 187 31.24 -4.81 -8.51
N ILE A 188 32.58 -4.86 -8.69
CA ILE A 188 33.53 -4.91 -7.58
C ILE A 188 33.39 -3.66 -6.68
N SER A 189 33.20 -2.47 -7.28
CA SER A 189 32.98 -1.23 -6.56
C SER A 189 31.67 -1.27 -5.76
N ILE A 190 30.57 -1.72 -6.36
CA ILE A 190 29.27 -1.88 -5.71
C ILE A 190 29.37 -2.86 -4.54
N PHE A 191 29.98 -4.02 -4.76
CA PHE A 191 30.14 -5.05 -3.74
C PHE A 191 30.96 -4.52 -2.55
N ARG A 192 32.10 -3.84 -2.82
CA ARG A 192 32.93 -3.24 -1.76
C ARG A 192 32.16 -2.17 -0.97
N ASN A 193 31.36 -1.34 -1.63
CA ASN A 193 30.55 -0.33 -0.94
C ASN A 193 29.48 -0.95 -0.03
N HIS A 194 29.02 -2.16 -0.36
CA HIS A 194 28.01 -2.88 0.42
C HIS A 194 28.60 -3.70 1.56
N GLU A 195 29.69 -4.45 1.29
CA GLU A 195 30.25 -5.46 2.20
C GLU A 195 31.54 -4.99 2.89
N GLY A 196 32.06 -3.82 2.55
CA GLY A 196 33.32 -3.29 3.10
C GLY A 196 34.59 -3.99 2.61
N CYS A 197 34.48 -5.04 1.77
CA CYS A 197 35.60 -5.79 1.21
C CYS A 197 35.33 -6.18 -0.25
N SER A 198 36.37 -6.59 -1.00
CA SER A 198 36.20 -7.06 -2.38
C SER A 198 35.55 -8.44 -2.42
N PRO A 199 34.94 -8.85 -3.58
CA PRO A 199 34.39 -10.20 -3.75
C PRO A 199 35.41 -11.32 -3.50
N VAL A 200 36.68 -11.12 -3.85
CA VAL A 200 37.75 -12.08 -3.60
C VAL A 200 38.01 -12.21 -2.09
N GLN A 201 38.19 -11.08 -1.41
CA GLN A 201 38.41 -11.07 0.05
C GLN A 201 37.20 -11.65 0.80
N TYR A 202 35.99 -11.40 0.33
CA TYR A 202 34.79 -12.00 0.90
C TYR A 202 34.81 -13.53 0.79
N ARG A 203 35.17 -14.06 -0.38
CA ARG A 203 35.30 -15.51 -0.61
C ARG A 203 36.33 -16.13 0.33
N GLU A 204 37.52 -15.53 0.43
CA GLU A 204 38.61 -16.01 1.28
C GLU A 204 38.19 -16.07 2.77
N ARG A 205 37.52 -15.04 3.28
CA ARG A 205 36.98 -15.02 4.65
C ARG A 205 36.00 -16.17 4.90
N VAL A 206 35.04 -16.33 4.03
CA VAL A 206 34.01 -17.36 4.19
C VAL A 206 34.60 -18.78 4.09
N GLN A 207 35.61 -19.01 3.22
CA GLN A 207 36.28 -20.29 3.09
C GLN A 207 37.21 -20.59 4.31
N ASN A 208 37.72 -19.56 4.96
CA ASN A 208 38.56 -19.69 6.16
C ASN A 208 37.76 -19.77 7.48
N GLY A 209 36.42 -19.69 7.40
CA GLY A 209 35.52 -19.82 8.55
C GLY A 209 35.40 -18.58 9.43
N GLU A 210 35.69 -17.36 8.87
CA GLU A 210 35.53 -16.07 9.52
C GLU A 210 34.16 -15.42 9.26
#